data_95a3bed74e137a11e7e5abea7a9eff93
#
_entry.id   95a3bed74e137a11e7e5abea7a9eff93
#
_cell.length_a   1.000
_cell.length_b   1.000
_cell.length_c   1.000
_cell.angle_alpha   90.00
_cell.angle_beta   90.00
_cell.angle_gamma   90.00
#
_symmetry.space_group_name_H-M   'P 1'
#
loop_
_entity.id
_entity.type
_entity.pdbx_description
1 polymer ?
#
loop_
_entity_poly.entity_id
_entity_poly.type
_entity_poly.pdbx_seq_one_letter_code
_entity_poly.pdbx_strand_id
1 'polypeptide(L)'
;MTDLDNLLRAEGWARDGLTDEQIAKNIGISIRTLYDWKKSSPQFLQSLKRGKEVIDLEVENALHKRAIGYEYEEKTYENGKLVKVVKKQQPPDVTAQIFWLKNRNPEKWRDTKNIDVKGELTVSAMDKLKAAREKANGKT
;
A
#
# COMPACT_ATOMS: atom_id res chain seq x y z
N MET A 1 23.55 11.78 -12.24
CA MET A 1 24.53 11.51 -11.18
C MET A 1 23.90 11.85 -9.84
N THR A 2 23.64 10.87 -9.01
CA THR A 2 23.01 11.06 -7.69
C THR A 2 24.09 11.51 -6.71
N ASP A 3 24.20 12.81 -6.52
CA ASP A 3 25.04 13.40 -5.49
C ASP A 3 24.45 13.09 -4.09
N LEU A 4 25.30 12.98 -3.07
CA LEU A 4 24.91 12.71 -1.68
C LEU A 4 23.84 13.68 -1.18
N ASP A 5 23.95 14.95 -1.57
CA ASP A 5 22.97 15.98 -1.22
C ASP A 5 21.58 15.68 -1.79
N ASN A 6 21.50 15.21 -3.03
CA ASN A 6 20.23 14.78 -3.65
C ASN A 6 19.65 13.53 -2.98
N LEU A 7 20.49 12.62 -2.51
CA LEU A 7 20.02 11.45 -1.76
C LEU A 7 19.36 11.85 -0.43
N LEU A 8 20.00 12.73 0.33
CA LEU A 8 19.50 13.22 1.61
C LEU A 8 18.21 14.03 1.44
N ARG A 9 18.15 14.91 0.43
CA ARG A 9 16.94 15.68 0.11
C ARG A 9 15.79 14.78 -0.33
N ALA A 10 16.06 13.79 -1.19
CA ALA A 10 15.05 12.86 -1.65
C ALA A 10 14.48 12.02 -0.50
N GLU A 11 15.32 11.57 0.44
CA GLU A 11 14.89 10.88 1.66
C GLU A 11 14.00 11.79 2.53
N GLY A 12 14.40 13.05 2.74
CA GLY A 12 13.63 14.04 3.49
C GLY A 12 12.25 14.28 2.88
N TRP A 13 12.18 14.54 1.58
CA TRP A 13 10.90 14.74 0.87
C TRP A 13 10.01 13.51 0.89
N ALA A 14 10.59 12.32 0.77
CA ALA A 14 9.84 11.06 0.91
C ALA A 14 9.28 10.89 2.32
N ARG A 15 10.04 11.29 3.36
CA ARG A 15 9.59 11.31 4.76
C ARG A 15 8.47 12.31 5.01
N ASP A 16 8.48 13.44 4.28
CA ASP A 16 7.42 14.45 4.33
C ASP A 16 6.17 14.03 3.51
N GLY A 17 6.17 12.82 2.94
CA GLY A 17 5.04 12.25 2.22
C GLY A 17 4.90 12.75 0.77
N LEU A 18 5.93 13.36 0.18
CA LEU A 18 5.87 13.80 -1.21
C LEU A 18 5.82 12.60 -2.17
N THR A 19 5.04 12.76 -3.23
CA THR A 19 4.98 11.79 -4.33
C THR A 19 6.26 11.81 -5.17
N ASP A 20 6.50 10.75 -5.92
CA ASP A 20 7.64 10.67 -6.83
C ASP A 20 7.67 11.82 -7.84
N GLU A 21 6.50 12.28 -8.32
CA GLU A 21 6.38 13.42 -9.23
C GLU A 21 6.81 14.73 -8.56
N GLN A 22 6.40 14.93 -7.31
CA GLN A 22 6.78 16.11 -6.52
C GLN A 22 8.28 16.11 -6.22
N ILE A 23 8.84 14.96 -5.88
CA ILE A 23 10.28 14.79 -5.65
C ILE A 23 11.06 15.06 -6.93
N ALA A 24 10.65 14.51 -8.08
CA ALA A 24 11.28 14.79 -9.38
C ALA A 24 11.27 16.29 -9.70
N LYS A 25 10.14 16.95 -9.48
CA LYS A 25 9.99 18.40 -9.66
C LYS A 25 10.93 19.20 -8.75
N ASN A 26 11.06 18.81 -7.50
CA ASN A 26 11.94 19.49 -6.52
C ASN A 26 13.43 19.31 -6.87
N ILE A 27 13.80 18.17 -7.43
CA ILE A 27 15.16 17.92 -7.94
C ILE A 27 15.41 18.67 -9.25
N GLY A 28 14.36 19.01 -10.01
CA GLY A 28 14.46 19.64 -11.33
C GLY A 28 14.67 18.63 -12.48
N ILE A 29 14.17 17.41 -12.32
CA ILE A 29 14.25 16.33 -13.32
C ILE A 29 12.86 15.87 -13.77
N SER A 30 12.79 15.15 -14.90
CA SER A 30 11.57 14.49 -15.32
C SER A 30 11.26 13.27 -14.45
N ILE A 31 9.98 12.91 -14.35
CA ILE A 31 9.56 11.67 -13.65
C ILE A 31 10.21 10.42 -14.26
N ARG A 32 10.42 10.42 -15.57
CA ARG A 32 11.12 9.34 -16.27
C ARG A 32 12.57 9.22 -15.81
N THR A 33 13.27 10.33 -15.69
CA THR A 33 14.64 10.37 -15.16
C THR A 33 14.71 9.84 -13.73
N LEU A 34 13.72 10.18 -12.90
CA LEU A 34 13.63 9.65 -11.54
C LEU A 34 13.46 8.13 -11.53
N TYR A 35 12.62 7.57 -12.39
CA TYR A 35 12.47 6.12 -12.52
C TYR A 35 13.74 5.43 -13.06
N ASP A 36 14.46 6.07 -13.97
CA ASP A 36 15.76 5.57 -14.44
C ASP A 36 16.79 5.57 -13.30
N TRP A 37 16.81 6.61 -12.47
CA TRP A 37 17.65 6.65 -11.26
C TRP A 37 17.30 5.57 -10.24
N LYS A 38 16.02 5.29 -10.02
CA LYS A 38 15.58 4.19 -9.15
C LYS A 38 16.09 2.83 -9.62
N LYS A 39 16.22 2.63 -10.94
CA LYS A 39 16.74 1.39 -11.52
C LYS A 39 18.27 1.32 -11.50
N SER A 40 18.95 2.43 -11.78
CA SER A 40 20.40 2.49 -11.95
C SER A 40 21.16 2.75 -10.65
N SER A 41 20.52 3.34 -9.64
CA SER A 41 21.13 3.67 -8.34
C SER A 41 20.40 2.99 -7.18
N PRO A 42 20.93 1.87 -6.67
CA PRO A 42 20.37 1.23 -5.48
C PRO A 42 20.33 2.15 -4.26
N GLN A 43 21.31 3.04 -4.12
CA GLN A 43 21.37 4.01 -3.02
C GLN A 43 20.21 5.00 -3.08
N PHE A 44 19.86 5.51 -4.28
CA PHE A 44 18.74 6.41 -4.46
C PHE A 44 17.41 5.73 -4.14
N LEU A 45 17.22 4.51 -4.64
CA LEU A 45 16.04 3.71 -4.31
C LEU A 45 15.91 3.47 -2.80
N GLN A 46 17.02 3.15 -2.13
CA GLN A 46 17.02 2.89 -0.69
C GLN A 46 16.72 4.15 0.12
N SER A 47 17.24 5.32 -0.28
CA SER A 47 16.92 6.60 0.36
C SER A 47 15.41 6.91 0.29
N LEU A 48 14.80 6.74 -0.89
CA LEU A 48 13.35 6.91 -1.05
C LEU A 48 12.54 5.93 -0.20
N LYS A 49 12.96 4.66 -0.15
CA LYS A 49 12.29 3.65 0.69
C LYS A 49 12.36 4.01 2.17
N ARG A 50 13.54 4.36 2.69
CA ARG A 50 13.69 4.76 4.10
C ARG A 50 12.82 5.96 4.47
N GLY A 51 12.74 6.96 3.57
CA GLY A 51 11.86 8.11 3.78
C GLY A 51 10.39 7.69 3.86
N LYS A 52 9.93 6.89 2.90
CA LYS A 52 8.53 6.41 2.85
C LYS A 52 8.15 5.52 4.02
N GLU A 53 9.05 4.67 4.51
CA GLU A 53 8.80 3.81 5.68
C GLU A 53 8.36 4.61 6.92
N VAL A 54 8.88 5.80 7.11
CA VAL A 54 8.51 6.65 8.25
C VAL A 54 7.05 7.09 8.16
N ILE A 55 6.62 7.58 6.99
CA ILE A 55 5.23 8.03 6.81
C ILE A 55 4.25 6.85 6.78
N ASP A 56 4.66 5.71 6.24
CA ASP A 56 3.86 4.49 6.24
C ASP A 56 3.59 4.02 7.68
N LEU A 57 4.60 4.08 8.58
CA LEU A 57 4.43 3.78 10.01
C LEU A 57 3.47 4.75 10.70
N GLU A 58 3.48 6.04 10.36
CA GLU A 58 2.54 7.02 10.91
C GLU A 58 1.11 6.70 10.49
N VAL A 59 0.91 6.36 9.21
CA VAL A 59 -0.41 5.95 8.69
C VAL A 59 -0.87 4.63 9.31
N GLU A 60 0.02 3.64 9.44
CA GLU A 60 -0.28 2.38 10.13
C GLU A 60 -0.72 2.63 11.59
N ASN A 61 0.00 3.48 12.31
CA ASN A 61 -0.36 3.84 13.68
C ASN A 61 -1.71 4.55 13.77
N ALA A 62 -2.00 5.45 12.82
CA ALA A 62 -3.29 6.13 12.76
C ALA A 62 -4.43 5.15 12.45
N LEU A 63 -4.21 4.22 11.52
CA LEU A 63 -5.16 3.15 11.21
C LEU A 63 -5.42 2.26 12.42
N HIS A 64 -4.37 1.85 13.13
CA HIS A 64 -4.48 1.06 14.34
C HIS A 64 -5.29 1.78 15.42
N LYS A 65 -4.98 3.05 15.69
CA LYS A 65 -5.75 3.89 16.64
C LYS A 65 -7.22 3.97 16.23
N ARG A 66 -7.50 4.15 14.94
CA ARG A 66 -8.87 4.21 14.45
C ARG A 66 -9.60 2.87 14.61
N ALA A 67 -8.91 1.76 14.39
CA ALA A 67 -9.47 0.41 14.53
C ALA A 67 -9.87 0.08 15.97
N ILE A 68 -9.07 0.46 16.96
CA ILE A 68 -9.34 0.19 18.39
C ILE A 68 -10.11 1.30 19.11
N GLY A 69 -10.24 2.48 18.48
CA GLY A 69 -10.76 3.69 19.11
C GLY A 69 -9.72 4.38 20.00
N TYR A 70 -9.95 5.64 20.31
CA TYR A 70 -9.07 6.44 21.15
C TYR A 70 -9.81 7.60 21.82
N GLU A 71 -9.23 8.06 22.93
CA GLU A 71 -9.71 9.27 23.60
C GLU A 71 -8.94 10.50 23.08
N TYR A 72 -9.64 11.62 22.98
CA TYR A 72 -9.04 12.90 22.61
C TYR A 72 -9.69 14.05 23.36
N GLU A 73 -8.97 15.17 23.45
CA GLU A 73 -9.46 16.40 24.06
C GLU A 73 -9.84 17.41 22.99
N GLU A 74 -11.08 17.88 23.07
CA GLU A 74 -11.54 19.02 22.28
C GLU A 74 -11.38 20.29 23.12
N LYS A 75 -10.62 21.24 22.61
CA LYS A 75 -10.31 22.50 23.28
C LYS A 75 -11.03 23.64 22.58
N THR A 76 -11.84 24.41 23.32
CA THR A 76 -12.51 25.59 22.82
C THR A 76 -11.78 26.84 23.30
N TYR A 77 -11.51 27.74 22.38
CA TYR A 77 -10.85 29.04 22.66
C TYR A 77 -11.80 30.18 22.33
N GLU A 78 -11.88 31.17 23.20
CA GLU A 78 -12.57 32.43 22.98
C GLU A 78 -11.58 33.58 23.19
N ASN A 79 -11.49 34.51 22.23
CA ASN A 79 -10.54 35.62 22.27
C ASN A 79 -9.09 35.21 22.59
N GLY A 80 -8.65 34.05 22.04
CA GLY A 80 -7.30 33.51 22.26
C GLY A 80 -7.08 32.87 23.64
N LYS A 81 -8.10 32.78 24.49
CA LYS A 81 -8.04 32.13 25.79
C LYS A 81 -8.76 30.79 25.77
N LEU A 82 -8.17 29.75 26.38
CA LEU A 82 -8.80 28.45 26.55
C LEU A 82 -9.96 28.58 27.55
N VAL A 83 -11.20 28.29 27.10
CA VAL A 83 -12.40 28.41 27.93
C VAL A 83 -13.01 27.04 28.27
N LYS A 84 -12.78 26.02 27.48
CA LYS A 84 -13.35 24.69 27.69
C LYS A 84 -12.46 23.59 27.17
N VAL A 85 -12.35 22.50 27.95
CA VAL A 85 -11.74 21.24 27.56
C VAL A 85 -12.76 20.13 27.76
N VAL A 86 -13.06 19.36 26.74
CA VAL A 86 -13.97 18.23 26.79
C VAL A 86 -13.24 16.98 26.34
N LYS A 87 -13.22 15.95 27.19
CA LYS A 87 -12.73 14.62 26.78
C LYS A 87 -13.80 13.93 25.94
N LYS A 88 -13.41 13.52 24.74
CA LYS A 88 -14.26 12.78 23.81
C LYS A 88 -13.62 11.44 23.49
N GLN A 89 -14.45 10.47 23.17
CA GLN A 89 -14.00 9.16 22.72
C GLN A 89 -14.37 8.98 21.26
N GLN A 90 -13.37 8.62 20.45
CA GLN A 90 -13.59 8.15 19.10
C GLN A 90 -13.85 6.64 19.16
N PRO A 91 -15.04 6.17 18.81
CA PRO A 91 -15.37 4.75 18.88
C PRO A 91 -14.52 3.95 17.85
N PRO A 92 -14.31 2.64 18.11
CA PRO A 92 -13.69 1.74 17.17
C PRO A 92 -14.39 1.74 15.80
N ASP A 93 -13.62 1.53 14.74
CA ASP A 93 -14.14 1.50 13.37
C ASP A 93 -13.99 0.10 12.76
N VAL A 94 -15.13 -0.49 12.39
CA VAL A 94 -15.17 -1.86 11.84
C VAL A 94 -14.45 -1.97 10.51
N THR A 95 -14.52 -0.96 9.65
CA THR A 95 -13.82 -0.96 8.35
C THR A 95 -12.30 -0.99 8.54
N ALA A 96 -11.79 -0.17 9.46
CA ALA A 96 -10.38 -0.16 9.81
C ALA A 96 -9.93 -1.51 10.42
N GLN A 97 -10.75 -2.14 11.27
CA GLN A 97 -10.49 -3.47 11.82
C GLN A 97 -10.41 -4.55 10.75
N ILE A 98 -11.38 -4.57 9.82
CA ILE A 98 -11.41 -5.54 8.71
C ILE A 98 -10.18 -5.37 7.82
N PHE A 99 -9.86 -4.12 7.44
CA PHE A 99 -8.68 -3.84 6.63
C PHE A 99 -7.40 -4.32 7.31
N TRP A 100 -7.22 -3.99 8.58
CA TRP A 100 -6.06 -4.41 9.37
C TRP A 100 -5.93 -5.93 9.45
N LEU A 101 -7.01 -6.62 9.81
CA LEU A 101 -7.00 -8.08 9.99
C LEU A 101 -6.73 -8.83 8.67
N LYS A 102 -7.35 -8.41 7.57
CA LYS A 102 -7.16 -9.03 6.25
C LYS A 102 -5.73 -8.88 5.72
N ASN A 103 -5.08 -7.75 6.00
CA ASN A 103 -3.73 -7.50 5.54
C ASN A 103 -2.64 -8.05 6.47
N ARG A 104 -2.86 -8.04 7.78
CA ARG A 104 -1.90 -8.54 8.78
C ARG A 104 -1.94 -10.04 8.98
N ASN A 105 -3.11 -10.65 8.83
CA ASN A 105 -3.30 -12.08 9.01
C ASN A 105 -4.24 -12.65 7.93
N PRO A 106 -3.80 -12.63 6.66
CA PRO A 106 -4.61 -13.06 5.53
C PRO A 106 -5.00 -14.55 5.60
N GLU A 107 -4.18 -15.40 6.23
CA GLU A 107 -4.47 -16.82 6.41
C GLU A 107 -5.80 -17.05 7.14
N LYS A 108 -6.11 -16.19 8.10
CA LYS A 108 -7.31 -16.31 8.93
C LYS A 108 -8.48 -15.45 8.44
N TRP A 109 -8.21 -14.30 7.80
CA TRP A 109 -9.21 -13.26 7.59
C TRP A 109 -9.43 -12.86 6.14
N ARG A 110 -8.70 -13.43 5.17
CA ARG A 110 -8.95 -13.11 3.76
C ARG A 110 -10.31 -13.64 3.30
N ASP A 111 -10.92 -12.93 2.35
CA ASP A 111 -12.12 -13.42 1.68
C ASP A 111 -11.76 -14.62 0.79
N THR A 112 -12.18 -15.81 1.18
CA THR A 112 -12.05 -17.02 0.34
C THR A 112 -13.32 -17.14 -0.48
N LYS A 113 -13.23 -16.90 -1.80
CA LYS A 113 -14.23 -17.38 -2.74
C LYS A 113 -13.91 -18.85 -3.02
N ASN A 114 -14.63 -19.79 -2.42
CA ASN A 114 -14.65 -21.15 -2.89
C ASN A 114 -15.39 -21.16 -4.23
N ILE A 115 -14.65 -21.10 -5.31
CA ILE A 115 -15.20 -21.40 -6.63
C ILE A 115 -15.19 -22.92 -6.71
N ASP A 116 -16.32 -23.56 -6.38
CA ASP A 116 -16.56 -24.95 -6.71
C ASP A 116 -16.65 -25.03 -8.24
N VAL A 117 -15.51 -25.22 -8.88
CA VAL A 117 -15.46 -25.65 -10.27
C VAL A 117 -15.89 -27.11 -10.25
N LYS A 118 -17.22 -27.33 -10.28
CA LYS A 118 -17.78 -28.67 -10.49
C LYS A 118 -17.20 -29.21 -11.78
N GLY A 119 -16.65 -30.44 -11.70
CA GLY A 119 -15.79 -31.06 -12.69
C GLY A 119 -16.31 -31.29 -14.12
N GLU A 120 -17.48 -30.78 -14.50
CA GLU A 120 -18.01 -30.89 -15.87
C GLU A 120 -17.17 -30.12 -16.90
N LEU A 121 -16.57 -29.00 -16.52
CA LEU A 121 -15.67 -28.23 -17.40
C LEU A 121 -14.31 -28.90 -17.60
N THR A 122 -13.82 -29.64 -16.61
CA THR A 122 -12.53 -30.35 -16.68
C THR A 122 -12.65 -31.62 -17.53
N VAL A 123 -13.75 -32.34 -17.45
CA VAL A 123 -14.02 -33.53 -18.29
C VAL A 123 -14.17 -33.11 -19.77
N SER A 124 -14.94 -32.05 -20.05
CA SER A 124 -15.11 -31.53 -21.42
C SER A 124 -13.79 -31.00 -22.03
N ALA A 125 -12.93 -30.36 -21.25
CA ALA A 125 -11.61 -29.90 -21.72
C ALA A 125 -10.65 -31.06 -21.96
N MET A 126 -10.65 -32.08 -21.13
CA MET A 126 -9.87 -33.30 -21.31
C MET A 126 -10.33 -34.12 -22.52
N ASP A 127 -11.64 -34.22 -22.76
CA ASP A 127 -12.21 -34.89 -23.93
C ASP A 127 -11.84 -34.18 -25.23
N LYS A 128 -11.87 -32.83 -25.24
CA LYS A 128 -11.40 -32.03 -26.37
C LYS A 128 -9.88 -32.18 -26.63
N LEU A 129 -9.08 -32.28 -25.57
CA LEU A 129 -7.65 -32.53 -25.67
C LEU A 129 -7.35 -33.94 -26.20
N LYS A 130 -8.08 -34.96 -25.74
CA LYS A 130 -7.96 -36.33 -26.25
C LYS A 130 -8.37 -36.41 -27.72
N ALA A 131 -9.50 -35.82 -28.11
CA ALA A 131 -9.95 -35.77 -29.49
C ALA A 131 -8.95 -35.03 -30.42
N ALA A 132 -8.34 -33.95 -29.96
CA ALA A 132 -7.29 -33.22 -30.70
C ALA A 132 -6.02 -34.06 -30.87
N ARG A 133 -5.64 -34.84 -29.86
CA ARG A 133 -4.46 -35.73 -29.87
C ARG A 133 -4.65 -36.93 -30.80
N GLU A 134 -5.84 -37.50 -30.82
CA GLU A 134 -6.20 -38.61 -31.74
C GLU A 134 -6.20 -38.13 -33.19
N LYS A 135 -6.71 -36.93 -33.48
CA LYS A 135 -6.63 -36.33 -34.82
C LYS A 135 -5.19 -36.03 -35.28
N ALA A 136 -4.32 -35.66 -34.37
CA ALA A 136 -2.91 -35.43 -34.68
C ALA A 136 -2.14 -36.72 -34.94
N ASN A 137 -2.48 -37.80 -34.25
CA ASN A 137 -1.85 -39.14 -34.43
C ASN A 137 -2.43 -39.96 -35.59
N GLY A 138 -3.60 -39.60 -36.12
CA GLY A 138 -4.25 -40.29 -37.25
C GLY A 138 -3.88 -39.75 -38.64
N LYS A 139 -2.93 -38.86 -38.78
CA LYS A 139 -2.34 -38.42 -40.07
C LYS A 139 -0.96 -39.02 -40.22
N THR A 140 -0.93 -40.26 -40.56
CA THR A 140 0.17 -40.93 -41.27
C THR A 140 -0.36 -41.37 -42.59
#